data_4b070b0b0c84280e26f042d68938eb88
#
_entry.id   4b070b0b0c84280e26f042d68938eb88
#
_cell.length_a   1.000
_cell.length_b   1.000
_cell.length_c   1.000
_cell.angle_alpha   90.00
_cell.angle_beta   90.00
_cell.angle_gamma   90.00
#
_symmetry.space_group_name_H-M   'P 1'
#
loop_
_entity.id
_entity.type
_entity.pdbx_description
1 polymer ?
#
loop_
_entity_poly.entity_id
_entity_poly.type
_entity_poly.pdbx_seq_one_letter_code
_entity_poly.pdbx_strand_id
1 'polypeptide(L)'
;EISACLVGSEMCIRDRGLIDGPSTYNSISNYFHQDLRLNCGSYGFEAPIQVWTQGTAKDIWTCLGPIWRGINSMKKVTIDGEEKLRGGSLVEASYMSAFRLGTYIATQFKPNVAKAIYHMTNAKKVLDTSCGWGDRLAGFFASDAEEYYGCDPNPNTYARYNEQISKYNKLLSKPKKVTIWRCGAEDLPYHKLPQIDCAFTSPPYFSTEEYNKGGELEENQSWFKFNE
;
A
#
# COMPACT_ATOMS: atom_id res chain seq x y z
N GLU A 1 -18.44 -0.39 -2.97
CA GLU A 1 -17.34 -1.35 -2.64
C GLU A 1 -16.38 -0.78 -1.59
N ILE A 2 -15.91 0.49 -1.73
CA ILE A 2 -15.05 1.13 -0.73
C ILE A 2 -15.77 1.22 0.63
N SER A 3 -17.05 1.56 0.65
CA SER A 3 -17.86 1.62 1.87
C SER A 3 -17.94 0.27 2.59
N ALA A 4 -18.13 -0.82 1.85
CA ALA A 4 -18.18 -2.16 2.43
C ALA A 4 -16.84 -2.62 3.05
N CYS A 5 -15.71 -2.17 2.49
CA CYS A 5 -14.38 -2.47 3.03
C CYS A 5 -14.04 -1.64 4.27
N LEU A 6 -14.50 -0.37 4.34
CA LEU A 6 -14.25 0.51 5.48
C LEU A 6 -15.20 0.24 6.65
N VAL A 7 -16.45 -0.12 6.36
CA VAL A 7 -17.50 -0.41 7.35
C VAL A 7 -17.66 -1.91 7.58
N GLY A 8 -16.73 -2.72 7.06
CA GLY A 8 -16.79 -4.18 7.15
C GLY A 8 -17.07 -4.67 8.55
N SER A 9 -18.16 -5.42 8.65
CA SER A 9 -18.64 -6.07 9.86
C SER A 9 -17.55 -6.95 10.52
N GLU A 10 -17.71 -7.26 11.79
CA GLU A 10 -16.90 -8.26 12.54
C GLU A 10 -16.68 -9.56 11.75
N MET A 11 -17.58 -9.90 10.83
CA MET A 11 -17.51 -11.06 9.96
C MET A 11 -16.24 -11.11 9.11
N CYS A 12 -15.72 -9.97 8.62
CA CYS A 12 -14.50 -9.95 7.81
C CYS A 12 -13.24 -10.34 8.62
N ILE A 13 -13.26 -10.17 9.92
CA ILE A 13 -12.15 -10.54 10.81
C ILE A 13 -12.27 -12.00 11.26
N ARG A 14 -13.50 -12.47 11.52
CA ARG A 14 -13.75 -13.83 12.03
C ARG A 14 -13.59 -14.92 10.97
N ASP A 15 -14.06 -14.67 9.74
CA ASP A 15 -14.20 -15.76 8.75
C ASP A 15 -12.95 -15.99 7.90
N ARG A 16 -11.93 -15.13 7.94
CA ARG A 16 -10.79 -15.21 7.03
C ARG A 16 -9.41 -15.11 7.68
N GLY A 17 -9.28 -15.28 8.95
CA GLY A 17 -7.98 -15.17 9.62
C GLY A 17 -7.28 -13.82 9.39
N LEU A 18 -6.51 -13.40 10.36
CA LEU A 18 -5.77 -12.12 10.36
C LEU A 18 -4.84 -11.92 9.14
N ILE A 19 -4.38 -13.00 8.54
CA ILE A 19 -3.27 -13.00 7.57
C ILE A 19 -3.76 -13.26 6.14
N ASP A 20 -4.86 -13.95 5.93
CA ASP A 20 -5.32 -14.47 4.64
C ASP A 20 -6.36 -13.60 3.91
N GLY A 21 -6.51 -12.35 4.30
CA GLY A 21 -7.40 -11.45 3.58
C GLY A 21 -6.96 -11.25 2.12
N PRO A 22 -7.91 -11.16 1.18
CA PRO A 22 -7.58 -10.94 -0.23
C PRO A 22 -6.85 -9.60 -0.40
N SER A 23 -5.90 -9.57 -1.33
CA SER A 23 -5.16 -8.35 -1.70
C SER A 23 -6.05 -7.22 -2.25
N THR A 24 -7.32 -7.52 -2.55
CA THR A 24 -8.31 -6.54 -3.00
C THR A 24 -8.55 -5.41 -2.01
N TYR A 25 -8.30 -5.62 -0.71
CA TYR A 25 -8.40 -4.53 0.29
C TYR A 25 -7.39 -3.41 0.08
N ASN A 26 -6.29 -3.69 -0.61
CA ASN A 26 -5.31 -2.67 -0.97
C ASN A 26 -5.81 -1.68 -2.01
N SER A 27 -6.88 -2.00 -2.75
CA SER A 27 -7.49 -1.07 -3.71
C SER A 27 -7.94 0.24 -3.06
N ILE A 28 -8.21 0.22 -1.76
CA ILE A 28 -8.63 1.38 -0.97
C ILE A 28 -7.52 2.42 -0.90
N SER A 29 -6.30 2.02 -0.57
CA SER A 29 -5.12 2.90 -0.51
C SER A 29 -4.49 3.09 -1.89
N ASN A 30 -4.54 2.09 -2.76
CA ASN A 30 -4.07 2.19 -4.14
C ASN A 30 -4.72 3.34 -4.91
N TYR A 31 -5.97 3.63 -4.67
CA TYR A 31 -6.65 4.77 -5.28
C TYR A 31 -5.87 6.09 -5.10
N PHE A 32 -5.17 6.25 -3.98
CA PHE A 32 -4.43 7.47 -3.66
C PHE A 32 -2.94 7.40 -3.99
N HIS A 33 -2.33 6.22 -3.93
CA HIS A 33 -0.86 6.08 -3.90
C HIS A 33 -0.29 5.13 -4.95
N GLN A 34 -1.11 4.50 -5.80
CA GLN A 34 -0.61 3.50 -6.76
C GLN A 34 0.34 4.09 -7.79
N ASP A 35 0.06 5.31 -8.27
CA ASP A 35 0.93 6.03 -9.20
C ASP A 35 2.31 6.31 -8.59
N LEU A 36 2.36 6.71 -7.33
CA LEU A 36 3.62 6.92 -6.60
C LEU A 36 4.39 5.61 -6.42
N ARG A 37 3.70 4.52 -6.10
CA ARG A 37 4.32 3.19 -5.99
C ARG A 37 4.90 2.69 -7.30
N LEU A 38 4.24 2.96 -8.41
CA LEU A 38 4.73 2.61 -9.74
C LEU A 38 5.94 3.44 -10.17
N ASN A 39 6.15 4.60 -9.53
CA ASN A 39 7.32 5.46 -9.72
C ASN A 39 8.45 5.21 -8.69
N CYS A 40 8.26 4.28 -7.77
CA CYS A 40 9.25 3.94 -6.74
C CYS A 40 10.12 2.77 -7.21
N GLY A 41 11.44 2.94 -7.20
CA GLY A 41 12.39 1.85 -7.39
C GLY A 41 12.42 0.92 -6.18
N SER A 42 12.74 -0.34 -6.36
CA SER A 42 12.76 -1.32 -5.29
C SER A 42 13.78 -2.42 -5.56
N TYR A 43 14.48 -2.86 -4.53
CA TYR A 43 15.51 -3.91 -4.64
C TYR A 43 16.62 -3.61 -5.68
N GLY A 44 16.97 -2.35 -5.89
CA GLY A 44 17.96 -1.94 -6.89
C GLY A 44 17.46 -1.98 -8.33
N PHE A 45 16.17 -2.26 -8.56
CA PHE A 45 15.54 -2.18 -9.87
C PHE A 45 14.90 -0.81 -10.09
N GLU A 46 14.92 -0.37 -11.34
CA GLU A 46 14.21 0.84 -11.72
C GLU A 46 12.71 0.72 -11.48
N ALA A 47 12.08 1.88 -11.26
CA ALA A 47 10.65 1.94 -11.05
C ALA A 47 9.88 1.38 -12.26
N PRO A 48 8.75 0.69 -12.06
CA PRO A 48 7.97 0.11 -13.15
C PRO A 48 7.65 1.08 -14.27
N ILE A 49 7.27 2.31 -13.96
CA ILE A 49 6.97 3.33 -14.97
C ILE A 49 8.21 3.74 -15.75
N GLN A 50 9.39 3.82 -15.12
CA GLN A 50 10.63 4.14 -15.82
C GLN A 50 10.96 3.06 -16.85
N VAL A 51 10.85 1.79 -16.48
CA VAL A 51 11.08 0.68 -17.43
C VAL A 51 10.11 0.76 -18.61
N TRP A 52 8.83 1.06 -18.37
CA TRP A 52 7.83 1.14 -19.45
C TRP A 52 8.00 2.36 -20.36
N THR A 53 8.49 3.48 -19.83
CA THR A 53 8.59 4.73 -20.59
C THR A 53 9.97 4.96 -21.18
N GLN A 54 11.01 4.44 -20.57
CA GLN A 54 12.41 4.72 -20.91
C GLN A 54 13.22 3.44 -21.19
N GLY A 55 12.69 2.28 -20.86
CA GLY A 55 13.34 1.00 -21.06
C GLY A 55 13.44 0.60 -22.53
N THR A 56 14.38 -0.27 -22.82
CA THR A 56 14.54 -0.87 -24.14
C THR A 56 13.42 -1.87 -24.43
N ALA A 57 13.26 -2.26 -25.69
CA ALA A 57 12.33 -3.32 -26.07
C ALA A 57 12.58 -4.64 -25.30
N LYS A 58 13.84 -4.92 -24.93
CA LYS A 58 14.20 -6.09 -24.11
C LYS A 58 13.66 -5.98 -22.69
N ASP A 59 13.76 -4.81 -22.07
CA ASP A 59 13.28 -4.57 -20.72
C ASP A 59 11.75 -4.69 -20.66
N ILE A 60 11.08 -4.07 -21.61
CA ILE A 60 9.63 -4.17 -21.77
C ILE A 60 9.21 -5.63 -22.00
N TRP A 61 9.94 -6.37 -22.84
CA TRP A 61 9.67 -7.78 -23.09
C TRP A 61 9.87 -8.64 -21.84
N THR A 62 10.85 -8.33 -21.01
CA THR A 62 11.06 -9.03 -19.73
C THR A 62 9.84 -8.91 -18.83
N CYS A 63 9.17 -7.76 -18.82
CA CYS A 63 7.92 -7.55 -18.10
C CYS A 63 6.72 -8.24 -18.77
N LEU A 64 6.57 -8.10 -20.08
CA LEU A 64 5.41 -8.59 -20.84
C LEU A 64 5.46 -10.08 -21.20
N GLY A 65 6.65 -10.63 -21.40
CA GLY A 65 6.80 -11.99 -21.87
C GLY A 65 6.06 -13.05 -21.05
N PRO A 66 6.11 -13.00 -19.71
CA PRO A 66 5.34 -13.91 -18.85
C PRO A 66 3.83 -13.76 -19.01
N ILE A 67 3.33 -12.53 -19.18
CA ILE A 67 1.90 -12.29 -19.44
C ILE A 67 1.50 -12.83 -20.80
N TRP A 68 2.29 -12.53 -21.82
CA TRP A 68 2.03 -13.00 -23.17
C TRP A 68 1.92 -14.52 -23.23
N ARG A 69 2.83 -15.22 -22.53
CA ARG A 69 2.77 -16.66 -22.39
C ARG A 69 1.52 -17.13 -21.64
N GLY A 70 1.14 -16.42 -20.58
CA GLY A 70 -0.08 -16.70 -19.82
C GLY A 70 -1.37 -16.47 -20.60
N ILE A 71 -1.42 -15.44 -21.45
CA ILE A 71 -2.55 -15.11 -22.31
C ILE A 71 -2.72 -16.17 -23.40
N ASN A 72 -1.62 -16.60 -23.99
CA ASN A 72 -1.59 -17.61 -25.06
C ASN A 72 -1.69 -19.03 -24.54
N SER A 73 -1.65 -19.25 -23.22
CA SER A 73 -1.93 -20.58 -22.67
C SER A 73 -3.42 -20.88 -22.84
N MET A 74 -3.72 -21.62 -23.90
CA MET A 74 -5.06 -22.13 -24.13
C MET A 74 -5.45 -23.09 -23.03
N LYS A 75 -6.37 -22.71 -22.19
CA LYS A 75 -6.96 -23.60 -21.19
C LYS A 75 -8.21 -24.25 -21.77
N LYS A 76 -8.30 -25.56 -21.61
CA LYS A 76 -9.55 -26.28 -21.86
C LYS A 76 -10.55 -25.89 -20.77
N VAL A 77 -11.69 -25.36 -21.18
CA VAL A 77 -12.82 -25.05 -20.30
C VAL A 77 -14.07 -25.73 -20.86
N THR A 78 -14.85 -26.33 -20.01
CA THR A 78 -16.13 -26.91 -20.40
C THR A 78 -17.20 -25.82 -20.37
N ILE A 79 -17.76 -25.50 -21.52
CA ILE A 79 -18.87 -24.55 -21.68
C ILE A 79 -20.01 -25.31 -22.32
N ASP A 80 -21.16 -25.32 -21.68
CA ASP A 80 -22.37 -26.05 -22.16
C ASP A 80 -22.14 -27.54 -22.45
N GLY A 81 -21.27 -28.20 -21.67
CA GLY A 81 -20.94 -29.60 -21.82
C GLY A 81 -19.89 -29.92 -22.90
N GLU A 82 -19.42 -28.91 -23.64
CA GLU A 82 -18.35 -29.09 -24.65
C GLU A 82 -17.02 -28.54 -24.16
N GLU A 83 -15.92 -29.26 -24.42
CA GLU A 83 -14.57 -28.75 -24.20
C GLU A 83 -14.23 -27.68 -25.24
N LYS A 84 -14.03 -26.43 -24.77
CA LYS A 84 -13.58 -25.30 -25.61
C LYS A 84 -12.23 -24.81 -25.14
N LEU A 85 -11.39 -24.42 -26.09
CA LEU A 85 -10.11 -23.76 -25.80
C LEU A 85 -10.37 -22.28 -25.58
N ARG A 86 -10.05 -21.78 -24.39
CA ARG A 86 -10.18 -20.37 -24.07
C ARG A 86 -8.81 -19.79 -23.76
N GLY A 87 -8.42 -18.75 -24.50
CA GLY A 87 -7.25 -17.93 -24.18
C GLY A 87 -7.45 -17.12 -22.89
N GLY A 88 -6.37 -16.81 -22.20
CA GLY A 88 -6.40 -15.91 -21.07
C GLY A 88 -6.82 -14.51 -21.51
N SER A 89 -7.55 -13.76 -20.65
CA SER A 89 -7.88 -12.35 -20.86
C SER A 89 -6.85 -11.47 -20.18
N LEU A 90 -6.50 -10.35 -20.82
CA LEU A 90 -5.76 -9.27 -20.20
C LEU A 90 -6.68 -8.52 -19.22
N VAL A 91 -6.37 -8.64 -17.96
CA VAL A 91 -7.02 -7.88 -16.89
C VAL A 91 -5.98 -7.07 -16.14
N GLU A 92 -6.39 -6.06 -15.39
CA GLU A 92 -5.49 -5.19 -14.60
C GLU A 92 -4.50 -6.01 -13.76
N ALA A 93 -4.96 -7.08 -13.12
CA ALA A 93 -4.12 -7.98 -12.32
C ALA A 93 -2.99 -8.63 -13.15
N SER A 94 -3.19 -8.82 -14.46
CA SER A 94 -2.16 -9.37 -15.35
C SER A 94 -1.02 -8.36 -15.56
N TYR A 95 -1.34 -7.10 -15.73
CA TYR A 95 -0.32 -6.04 -15.84
C TYR A 95 0.45 -5.86 -14.53
N MET A 96 -0.25 -5.85 -13.40
CA MET A 96 0.41 -5.78 -12.08
C MET A 96 1.34 -6.98 -11.85
N SER A 97 0.96 -8.15 -12.34
CA SER A 97 1.82 -9.34 -12.28
C SER A 97 3.04 -9.20 -13.19
N ALA A 98 2.89 -8.59 -14.36
CA ALA A 98 4.01 -8.32 -15.28
C ALA A 98 5.03 -7.37 -14.65
N PHE A 99 4.56 -6.28 -14.07
CA PHE A 99 5.45 -5.35 -13.38
C PHE A 99 6.27 -6.02 -12.30
N ARG A 100 5.68 -6.97 -11.57
CA ARG A 100 6.39 -7.75 -10.54
C ARG A 100 7.41 -8.75 -11.08
N LEU A 101 7.28 -9.17 -12.32
CA LEU A 101 8.19 -10.16 -12.92
C LEU A 101 9.39 -9.52 -13.63
N GLY A 102 9.22 -8.32 -14.13
CA GLY A 102 10.29 -7.57 -14.82
C GLY A 102 10.90 -6.45 -13.99
N THR A 103 10.13 -5.94 -13.04
CA THR A 103 10.55 -4.95 -12.06
C THR A 103 9.93 -5.32 -10.71
N TYR A 104 10.41 -4.70 -9.63
CA TYR A 104 9.73 -4.82 -8.34
C TYR A 104 8.84 -3.59 -8.13
N ILE A 105 7.61 -3.83 -7.67
CA ILE A 105 6.74 -2.77 -7.21
C ILE A 105 6.96 -2.63 -5.71
N ALA A 106 7.15 -1.40 -5.24
CA ALA A 106 7.28 -1.10 -3.82
C ALA A 106 6.18 -1.80 -3.00
N THR A 107 6.59 -2.45 -1.93
CA THR A 107 5.71 -3.28 -1.11
C THR A 107 4.60 -2.46 -0.46
N GLN A 108 3.54 -3.12 -0.10
CA GLN A 108 2.36 -2.51 0.45
C GLN A 108 1.86 -3.30 1.65
N PHE A 109 1.53 -2.60 2.74
CA PHE A 109 0.92 -3.23 3.89
C PHE A 109 -0.54 -3.63 3.57
N LYS A 110 -1.10 -4.57 4.32
CA LYS A 110 -2.51 -4.98 4.16
C LYS A 110 -3.41 -4.21 5.13
N PRO A 111 -4.34 -3.36 4.67
CA PRO A 111 -5.22 -2.59 5.55
C PRO A 111 -6.05 -3.44 6.52
N ASN A 112 -6.49 -4.63 6.10
CA ASN A 112 -7.22 -5.57 6.96
C ASN A 112 -6.38 -6.09 8.13
N VAL A 113 -5.08 -6.29 7.93
CA VAL A 113 -4.16 -6.68 9.01
C VAL A 113 -4.00 -5.54 10.01
N ALA A 114 -3.84 -4.30 9.53
CA ALA A 114 -3.79 -3.13 10.42
C ALA A 114 -5.08 -2.99 11.23
N LYS A 115 -6.25 -3.09 10.57
CA LYS A 115 -7.55 -3.11 11.26
C LYS A 115 -7.60 -4.15 12.37
N ALA A 116 -7.16 -5.37 12.07
CA ALA A 116 -7.19 -6.47 13.03
C ALA A 116 -6.27 -6.21 14.23
N ILE A 117 -5.07 -5.66 14.00
CA ILE A 117 -4.15 -5.30 15.08
C ILE A 117 -4.76 -4.23 15.98
N TYR A 118 -5.33 -3.17 15.41
CA TYR A 118 -6.01 -2.13 16.19
C TYR A 118 -7.18 -2.67 17.00
N HIS A 119 -7.92 -3.62 16.46
CA HIS A 119 -9.00 -4.28 17.18
C HIS A 119 -8.47 -5.17 18.32
N MET A 120 -7.45 -6.00 18.05
CA MET A 120 -6.85 -6.90 19.05
C MET A 120 -6.23 -6.15 20.24
N THR A 121 -5.66 -4.98 19.99
CA THR A 121 -5.05 -4.13 21.02
C THR A 121 -6.07 -3.19 21.68
N ASN A 122 -7.33 -3.22 21.23
CA ASN A 122 -8.38 -2.28 21.64
C ASN A 122 -7.92 -0.80 21.53
N ALA A 123 -7.15 -0.52 20.48
CA ALA A 123 -6.53 0.78 20.27
C ALA A 123 -7.57 1.88 20.08
N LYS A 124 -7.40 3.00 20.77
CA LYS A 124 -8.18 4.23 20.58
C LYS A 124 -7.32 5.32 19.96
N LYS A 125 -6.05 5.40 20.34
CA LYS A 125 -5.09 6.38 19.85
C LYS A 125 -3.86 5.67 19.30
N VAL A 126 -3.70 5.76 17.99
CA VAL A 126 -2.67 5.07 17.24
C VAL A 126 -1.54 6.02 16.89
N LEU A 127 -0.29 5.57 17.02
CA LEU A 127 0.89 6.21 16.49
C LEU A 127 1.50 5.37 15.36
N ASP A 128 1.75 6.00 14.22
CA ASP A 128 2.46 5.41 13.08
C ASP A 128 3.58 6.35 12.61
N THR A 129 4.81 5.99 12.89
CA THR A 129 5.99 6.83 12.58
C THR A 129 6.49 6.68 11.14
N SER A 130 5.79 5.94 10.30
CA SER A 130 6.15 5.72 8.88
C SER A 130 4.88 5.43 8.07
N CYS A 131 4.02 6.44 7.87
CA CYS A 131 2.68 6.27 7.29
C CYS A 131 2.68 5.62 5.89
N GLY A 132 3.74 5.84 5.11
CA GLY A 132 3.97 5.21 3.82
C GLY A 132 2.82 5.40 2.83
N TRP A 133 2.32 4.32 2.26
CA TRP A 133 1.26 4.35 1.24
C TRP A 133 -0.16 4.47 1.82
N GLY A 134 -0.30 4.83 3.10
CA GLY A 134 -1.59 5.03 3.75
C GLY A 134 -2.42 3.77 4.00
N ASP A 135 -1.80 2.60 3.95
CA ASP A 135 -2.50 1.32 4.18
C ASP A 135 -2.90 1.13 5.64
N ARG A 136 -2.01 1.48 6.57
CA ARG A 136 -2.31 1.42 8.01
C ARG A 136 -3.30 2.50 8.41
N LEU A 137 -3.24 3.66 7.76
CA LEU A 137 -4.27 4.70 7.88
C LEU A 137 -5.64 4.19 7.40
N ALA A 138 -5.70 3.45 6.27
CA ALA A 138 -6.94 2.82 5.82
C ALA A 138 -7.47 1.80 6.84
N GLY A 139 -6.59 0.98 7.41
CA GLY A 139 -6.93 0.06 8.50
C GLY A 139 -7.46 0.76 9.75
N PHE A 140 -6.87 1.92 10.11
CA PHE A 140 -7.37 2.76 11.19
C PHE A 140 -8.79 3.23 10.94
N PHE A 141 -9.08 3.74 9.74
CA PHE A 141 -10.43 4.20 9.40
C PHE A 141 -11.47 3.06 9.47
N ALA A 142 -11.06 1.83 9.19
CA ALA A 142 -11.89 0.65 9.25
C ALA A 142 -12.00 0.00 10.66
N SER A 143 -11.29 0.50 11.66
CA SER A 143 -11.26 -0.02 13.04
C SER A 143 -12.12 0.82 13.99
N ASP A 144 -12.11 0.48 15.29
CA ASP A 144 -12.76 1.25 16.35
C ASP A 144 -11.84 2.32 16.98
N ALA A 145 -10.63 2.49 16.46
CA ALA A 145 -9.71 3.55 16.89
C ALA A 145 -10.25 4.93 16.47
N GLU A 146 -10.01 5.95 17.30
CA GLU A 146 -10.63 7.27 17.17
C GLU A 146 -9.64 8.36 16.74
N GLU A 147 -8.38 8.23 17.14
CA GLU A 147 -7.33 9.20 16.84
C GLU A 147 -6.12 8.50 16.21
N TYR A 148 -5.58 9.09 15.16
CA TYR A 148 -4.38 8.63 14.48
C TYR A 148 -3.35 9.76 14.41
N TYR A 149 -2.16 9.46 14.84
CA TYR A 149 -1.00 10.34 14.80
C TYR A 149 0.09 9.66 13.99
N GLY A 150 0.68 10.39 13.06
CA GLY A 150 1.72 9.79 12.24
C GLY A 150 2.65 10.79 11.60
N CYS A 151 3.69 10.28 10.96
CA CYS A 151 4.58 11.07 10.13
C CYS A 151 5.05 10.31 8.91
N ASP A 152 5.46 11.06 7.91
CA ASP A 152 6.10 10.57 6.71
C ASP A 152 6.92 11.71 6.09
N PRO A 153 8.21 11.52 5.81
CA PRO A 153 9.06 12.58 5.26
C PRO A 153 8.80 12.80 3.77
N ASN A 154 8.24 11.83 3.04
CA ASN A 154 8.06 11.91 1.61
C ASN A 154 6.98 12.95 1.23
N PRO A 155 7.33 14.04 0.51
CA PRO A 155 6.39 15.09 0.16
C PRO A 155 5.24 14.60 -0.74
N ASN A 156 5.50 13.59 -1.57
CA ASN A 156 4.52 13.08 -2.52
C ASN A 156 3.43 12.26 -1.83
N THR A 157 3.81 11.36 -0.91
CA THR A 157 2.84 10.62 -0.09
C THR A 157 2.09 11.55 0.86
N TYR A 158 2.81 12.49 1.49
CA TYR A 158 2.21 13.47 2.40
C TYR A 158 1.11 14.30 1.74
N ALA A 159 1.31 14.73 0.50
CA ALA A 159 0.32 15.51 -0.24
C ALA A 159 -1.02 14.76 -0.46
N ARG A 160 -0.98 13.42 -0.46
CA ARG A 160 -2.17 12.57 -0.70
C ARG A 160 -2.98 12.28 0.56
N TYR A 161 -2.38 12.36 1.76
CA TYR A 161 -3.09 12.00 3.00
C TYR A 161 -4.31 12.85 3.26
N ASN A 162 -4.28 14.15 2.97
CA ASN A 162 -5.44 15.01 3.19
C ASN A 162 -6.66 14.59 2.37
N GLU A 163 -6.45 14.20 1.12
CA GLU A 163 -7.52 13.69 0.28
C GLU A 163 -8.04 12.34 0.80
N GLN A 164 -7.14 11.42 1.16
CA GLN A 164 -7.47 10.12 1.73
C GLN A 164 -8.30 10.26 3.02
N ILE A 165 -7.86 11.09 3.95
CA ILE A 165 -8.55 11.40 5.21
C ILE A 165 -9.93 11.99 4.94
N SER A 166 -10.01 12.97 4.05
CA SER A 166 -11.27 13.63 3.70
C SER A 166 -12.28 12.65 3.11
N LYS A 167 -11.84 11.82 2.17
CA LYS A 167 -12.72 10.81 1.55
C LYS A 167 -13.20 9.77 2.56
N TYR A 168 -12.31 9.26 3.40
CA TYR A 168 -12.69 8.25 4.40
C TYR A 168 -13.63 8.82 5.46
N ASN A 169 -13.38 10.03 5.95
CA ASN A 169 -14.26 10.67 6.92
C ASN A 169 -15.68 10.91 6.37
N LYS A 170 -15.82 11.16 5.06
CA LYS A 170 -17.16 11.30 4.44
C LYS A 170 -17.96 9.99 4.42
N LEU A 171 -17.31 8.84 4.57
CA LEU A 171 -17.96 7.53 4.58
C LEU A 171 -18.37 7.09 5.98
N LEU A 172 -17.90 7.78 7.02
CA LEU A 172 -18.18 7.45 8.41
C LEU A 172 -19.33 8.29 8.97
N SER A 173 -20.14 7.69 9.82
CA SER A 173 -21.17 8.42 10.59
C SER A 173 -20.58 9.41 11.58
N LYS A 174 -19.40 9.09 12.14
CA LYS A 174 -18.63 9.96 13.05
C LYS A 174 -17.21 10.11 12.50
N PRO A 175 -16.81 11.33 12.13
CA PRO A 175 -15.44 11.58 11.66
C PRO A 175 -14.40 11.22 12.71
N LYS A 176 -13.26 10.69 12.25
CA LYS A 176 -12.10 10.36 13.07
C LYS A 176 -11.06 11.47 13.01
N LYS A 177 -10.31 11.62 14.09
CA LYS A 177 -9.23 12.59 14.17
C LYS A 177 -7.94 12.00 13.62
N VAL A 178 -7.32 12.70 12.67
CA VAL A 178 -6.03 12.33 12.10
C VAL A 178 -5.11 13.54 12.09
N THR A 179 -3.88 13.32 12.53
CA THR A 179 -2.81 14.32 12.48
C THR A 179 -1.57 13.65 11.93
N ILE A 180 -1.11 14.10 10.76
CA ILE A 180 0.11 13.59 10.13
C ILE A 180 1.07 14.75 9.92
N TRP A 181 2.35 14.57 10.32
CA TRP A 181 3.43 15.53 10.12
C TRP A 181 4.30 15.11 8.94
N ARG A 182 4.77 16.09 8.18
CA ARG A 182 5.76 15.87 7.13
C ARG A 182 7.17 15.93 7.73
N CYS A 183 7.60 14.85 8.34
CA CYS A 183 8.92 14.73 8.94
C CYS A 183 9.30 13.25 9.10
N GLY A 184 10.58 12.99 9.37
CA GLY A 184 11.03 11.68 9.84
C GLY A 184 10.54 11.38 11.26
N ALA A 185 10.69 10.13 11.68
CA ALA A 185 10.32 9.71 13.03
C ALA A 185 11.11 10.45 14.10
N GLU A 186 12.38 10.75 13.84
CA GLU A 186 13.29 11.48 14.70
C GLU A 186 12.83 12.91 14.99
N ASP A 187 12.17 13.56 14.03
CA ASP A 187 11.70 14.94 14.13
C ASP A 187 10.23 15.06 14.54
N LEU A 188 9.60 13.93 14.83
CA LEU A 188 8.19 13.93 15.26
C LEU A 188 8.04 14.70 16.59
N PRO A 189 7.08 15.66 16.69
CA PRO A 189 6.91 16.43 17.92
C PRO A 189 6.21 15.59 19.01
N TYR A 190 6.96 14.63 19.59
CA TYR A 190 6.46 13.69 20.60
C TYR A 190 5.81 14.39 21.80
N HIS A 191 6.28 15.59 22.16
CA HIS A 191 5.71 16.38 23.25
C HIS A 191 4.29 16.90 22.99
N LYS A 192 3.82 16.82 21.73
CA LYS A 192 2.45 17.19 21.33
C LYS A 192 1.51 16.00 21.26
N LEU A 193 2.04 14.79 21.40
CA LEU A 193 1.23 13.58 21.35
C LEU A 193 0.46 13.41 22.68
N PRO A 194 -0.80 12.95 22.61
CA PRO A 194 -1.48 12.46 23.80
C PRO A 194 -0.87 11.14 24.25
N GLN A 195 -1.37 10.58 25.33
CA GLN A 195 -1.06 9.20 25.68
C GLN A 195 -1.54 8.28 24.53
N ILE A 196 -0.62 7.49 23.99
CA ILE A 196 -0.84 6.57 22.88
C ILE A 196 -1.13 5.17 23.45
N ASP A 197 -2.12 4.48 22.92
CA ASP A 197 -2.47 3.12 23.29
C ASP A 197 -1.78 2.08 22.42
N CYS A 198 -1.54 2.42 21.15
CA CYS A 198 -0.96 1.51 20.18
C CYS A 198 0.05 2.26 19.29
N ALA A 199 1.31 1.91 19.37
CA ALA A 199 2.30 2.31 18.38
C ALA A 199 2.48 1.17 17.38
N PHE A 200 2.07 1.40 16.13
CA PHE A 200 2.14 0.40 15.08
C PHE A 200 2.63 1.01 13.77
N THR A 201 3.83 0.66 13.40
CA THR A 201 4.52 1.21 12.24
C THR A 201 5.21 0.12 11.43
N SER A 202 5.57 0.44 10.20
CA SER A 202 6.43 -0.35 9.33
C SER A 202 7.53 0.58 8.83
N PRO A 203 8.66 0.61 9.52
CA PRO A 203 9.75 1.50 9.15
C PRO A 203 10.30 1.13 7.77
N PRO A 204 10.85 2.09 7.03
CA PRO A 204 11.41 1.82 5.71
C PRO A 204 12.52 0.77 5.81
N TYR A 205 12.58 -0.10 4.81
CA TYR A 205 13.63 -1.11 4.70
C TYR A 205 14.91 -0.46 4.16
N PHE A 206 15.99 -0.64 4.89
CA PHE A 206 17.26 0.05 4.76
C PHE A 206 17.79 0.23 3.33
N SER A 207 17.77 -0.78 2.48
CA SER A 207 18.29 -0.71 1.10
C SER A 207 17.34 -1.30 0.08
N THR A 208 16.09 -1.51 0.46
CA THR A 208 15.15 -2.29 -0.34
C THR A 208 14.36 -1.43 -1.30
N GLU A 209 13.96 -0.23 -0.88
CA GLU A 209 13.09 0.66 -1.65
C GLU A 209 13.68 2.07 -1.72
N GLU A 210 13.74 2.63 -2.91
CA GLU A 210 14.19 4.00 -3.18
C GLU A 210 12.97 4.93 -3.21
N TYR A 211 12.51 5.37 -2.05
CA TYR A 211 11.28 6.17 -1.92
C TYR A 211 11.38 7.56 -2.53
N ASN A 212 12.58 8.02 -2.86
CA ASN A 212 12.79 9.43 -3.23
C ASN A 212 13.85 9.62 -4.33
N LYS A 213 13.87 8.77 -5.32
CA LYS A 213 14.80 8.91 -6.45
C LYS A 213 14.57 10.22 -7.19
N GLY A 214 15.49 11.17 -7.03
CA GLY A 214 15.43 12.50 -7.66
C GLY A 214 14.56 13.54 -6.95
N GLY A 215 14.15 13.30 -5.70
CA GLY A 215 13.42 14.27 -4.88
C GLY A 215 14.33 15.15 -4.01
N GLU A 216 13.74 16.18 -3.39
CA GLU A 216 14.42 17.17 -2.53
C GLU A 216 14.98 16.62 -1.21
N LEU A 217 14.59 15.41 -0.83
CA LEU A 217 15.19 14.74 0.32
C LEU A 217 16.46 14.07 -0.17
N GLU A 218 17.58 14.63 0.19
CA GLU A 218 18.83 13.90 0.16
C GLU A 218 18.58 12.57 0.83
N GLU A 219 18.79 11.50 0.08
CA GLU A 219 18.69 10.08 0.42
C GLU A 219 18.24 9.78 1.87
N ASN A 220 17.59 8.70 2.16
CA ASN A 220 17.17 8.20 3.48
C ASN A 220 18.27 8.28 4.56
N GLN A 221 18.97 9.37 4.62
CA GLN A 221 20.19 9.57 5.41
C GLN A 221 19.96 9.47 6.90
N SER A 222 18.76 9.79 7.35
CA SER A 222 18.44 9.71 8.78
C SER A 222 18.58 8.29 9.34
N TRP A 223 18.28 7.28 8.55
CA TRP A 223 18.44 5.88 8.96
C TRP A 223 19.88 5.40 8.94
N PHE A 224 20.73 5.99 8.13
CA PHE A 224 22.14 5.62 8.04
C PHE A 224 22.97 6.21 9.19
N LYS A 225 22.60 7.37 9.69
CA LYS A 225 23.29 8.01 10.83
C LYS A 225 23.03 7.33 12.17
N PHE A 226 22.05 6.44 12.25
CA PHE A 226 21.73 5.72 13.48
C PHE A 226 22.67 4.55 13.76
N ASN A 227 23.47 4.12 12.81
CA ASN A 227 24.39 2.97 12.92
C ASN A 227 25.87 3.35 12.86
N GLU A 228 26.22 4.63 12.89
CA GLU A 228 27.56 5.15 13.16
C GLU A 228 27.66 5.60 14.63
#